data_fbca54f2006828a4c8170a4a44e1d3b6
#
_entry.id   fbca54f2006828a4c8170a4a44e1d3b6
#
_cell.length_a   1.000
_cell.length_b   1.000
_cell.length_c   1.000
_cell.angle_alpha   90.00
_cell.angle_beta   90.00
_cell.angle_gamma   90.00
#
_symmetry.space_group_name_H-M   'P 1'
#
loop_
_entity.id
_entity.type
_entity.pdbx_description
1 polymer ?
#
loop_
_entity_poly.entity_id
_entity_poly.type
_entity_poly.pdbx_seq_one_letter_code
_entity_poly.pdbx_strand_id
1 'polypeptide(L)'
;HVGPPRTISTAVQAQPNPDAIGDIGIGSVAETGDRQAPHHWGRVGDPLWPSMYDEYAQSKIIAERTLIHSGLKKWAWLRSSGIFHPGVVLILDPIMTHTTMNGVLEWILVEDAARLIRNIVTDYEVNPKFWRGVYNLGSGEPWRFSNYEIYSRMVSAFGADMRTWYDYNWYANRNFHGQWYTDSDYLEELVPFRSGADPQKAIARRVNAAPASCTRGGYMPKGFIKNLVMRPTCLKDRGMLKFIKEKDPSGIEAYFGGYAER
;
A
#
# COMPACT_ATOMS: atom_id res chain seq x y z
N HIS A 1 1.25 19.33 5.56
CA HIS A 1 0.83 19.23 6.97
C HIS A 1 -0.38 18.32 7.05
N VAL A 2 -0.17 17.06 7.30
CA VAL A 2 -1.23 16.18 7.80
C VAL A 2 -1.27 16.44 9.30
N GLY A 3 -2.29 17.19 9.74
CA GLY A 3 -2.49 17.47 11.16
C GLY A 3 -2.65 16.17 11.94
N PRO A 4 -2.46 16.19 13.28
CA PRO A 4 -2.60 15.02 14.13
C PRO A 4 -3.98 14.36 13.91
N PRO A 5 -4.14 13.08 14.24
CA PRO A 5 -5.34 12.29 13.96
C PRO A 5 -6.53 12.76 14.81
N ARG A 6 -6.96 14.01 14.59
CA ARG A 6 -8.11 14.62 15.28
C ARG A 6 -9.40 13.82 15.08
N THR A 7 -9.48 13.12 13.91
CA THR A 7 -10.71 12.40 13.53
C THR A 7 -10.99 11.19 14.43
N ILE A 8 -9.96 10.40 14.79
CA ILE A 8 -10.17 9.24 15.67
C ILE A 8 -10.38 9.66 17.12
N SER A 9 -9.57 10.60 17.62
CA SER A 9 -9.76 11.11 18.98
C SER A 9 -11.12 11.77 19.15
N THR A 10 -11.61 12.49 18.14
CA THR A 10 -12.95 13.10 18.14
C THR A 10 -14.04 12.04 18.05
N ALA A 11 -13.87 11.01 17.22
CA ALA A 11 -14.84 9.90 17.14
C ALA A 11 -14.92 9.14 18.48
N VAL A 12 -13.76 8.85 19.10
CA VAL A 12 -13.71 8.18 20.42
C VAL A 12 -14.34 9.07 21.53
N GLN A 13 -14.15 10.39 21.47
CA GLN A 13 -14.75 11.33 22.42
C GLN A 13 -16.25 11.58 22.16
N ALA A 14 -16.69 11.43 20.92
CA ALA A 14 -18.07 11.68 20.52
C ALA A 14 -18.99 10.45 20.70
N GLN A 15 -18.48 9.36 21.25
CA GLN A 15 -19.22 8.12 21.37
C GLN A 15 -20.20 8.12 22.55
N PRO A 16 -21.45 8.28 22.30
CA PRO A 16 -22.47 8.02 23.32
C PRO A 16 -23.40 6.86 22.96
N ASN A 17 -23.19 6.13 21.85
CA ASN A 17 -24.10 5.05 21.50
C ASN A 17 -23.54 3.70 21.94
N PRO A 18 -24.01 3.12 23.07
CA PRO A 18 -23.63 1.78 23.51
C PRO A 18 -24.06 0.67 22.54
N ASP A 19 -24.95 0.98 21.61
CA ASP A 19 -25.46 0.05 20.58
C ASP A 19 -24.72 0.18 19.24
N ALA A 20 -23.67 1.02 19.17
CA ALA A 20 -22.83 1.09 17.97
C ALA A 20 -22.23 -0.28 17.66
N ILE A 21 -22.30 -0.67 16.37
CA ILE A 21 -21.82 -1.97 15.87
C ILE A 21 -20.34 -2.18 16.24
N GLY A 22 -19.56 -1.12 16.29
CA GLY A 22 -18.15 -1.08 16.67
C GLY A 22 -17.37 -0.05 15.87
N ASP A 23 -16.14 0.24 16.31
CA ASP A 23 -15.22 1.13 15.62
C ASP A 23 -14.17 0.35 14.85
N ILE A 24 -13.98 0.69 13.57
CA ILE A 24 -12.97 0.09 12.72
C ILE A 24 -11.99 1.17 12.28
N GLY A 25 -10.76 1.06 12.77
CA GLY A 25 -9.67 1.91 12.33
C GLY A 25 -8.96 1.31 11.11
N ILE A 26 -8.68 2.15 10.12
CA ILE A 26 -7.89 1.75 8.94
C ILE A 26 -6.46 2.24 9.13
N GLY A 27 -5.59 1.30 9.41
CA GLY A 27 -4.14 1.45 9.51
C GLY A 27 -3.44 1.27 8.17
N SER A 28 -2.14 1.03 8.24
CA SER A 28 -1.29 0.87 7.06
C SER A 28 -0.11 -0.06 7.33
N VAL A 29 0.33 -0.77 6.30
CA VAL A 29 1.61 -1.49 6.30
C VAL A 29 2.81 -0.56 6.61
N ALA A 30 2.65 0.74 6.41
CA ALA A 30 3.65 1.75 6.74
C ALA A 30 4.05 1.76 8.23
N GLU A 31 3.16 1.31 9.11
CA GLU A 31 3.42 1.25 10.56
C GLU A 31 4.57 0.33 10.95
N THR A 32 4.91 -0.64 10.09
CA THR A 32 5.99 -1.61 10.31
C THR A 32 7.26 -1.29 9.52
N GLY A 33 7.23 -0.26 8.68
CA GLY A 33 8.37 0.32 7.98
C GLY A 33 8.97 -0.53 6.87
N ASP A 34 10.23 -0.22 6.56
CA ASP A 34 10.98 -0.83 5.46
C ASP A 34 11.48 -2.23 5.85
N ARG A 35 11.17 -3.21 5.01
CA ARG A 35 11.63 -4.59 5.15
C ARG A 35 12.32 -5.04 3.88
N GLN A 36 13.62 -4.97 3.88
CA GLN A 36 14.48 -5.39 2.78
C GLN A 36 14.84 -6.89 2.88
N ALA A 37 15.30 -7.44 1.76
CA ALA A 37 15.82 -8.80 1.74
C ALA A 37 16.92 -9.00 2.81
N PRO A 38 16.96 -10.15 3.51
CA PRO A 38 16.08 -11.31 3.36
C PRO A 38 14.83 -11.29 4.26
N HIS A 39 14.54 -10.18 4.95
CA HIS A 39 13.53 -10.08 6.01
C HIS A 39 12.18 -9.55 5.50
N HIS A 40 11.64 -10.15 4.45
CA HIS A 40 10.40 -9.69 3.81
C HIS A 40 9.11 -10.02 4.58
N TRP A 41 9.17 -10.95 5.52
CA TRP A 41 8.01 -11.42 6.27
C TRP A 41 7.77 -10.60 7.52
N GLY A 42 6.50 -10.33 7.80
CA GLY A 42 6.06 -9.64 9.00
C GLY A 42 4.72 -10.15 9.53
N ARG A 43 4.44 -9.79 10.75
CA ARG A 43 3.21 -10.15 11.48
C ARG A 43 2.74 -9.01 12.37
N VAL A 44 1.51 -9.08 12.85
CA VAL A 44 0.93 -8.05 13.74
C VAL A 44 1.78 -7.80 14.99
N GLY A 45 2.37 -8.84 15.57
CA GLY A 45 3.18 -8.76 16.81
C GLY A 45 4.57 -8.16 16.65
N ASP A 46 4.99 -7.81 15.44
CA ASP A 46 6.30 -7.18 15.21
C ASP A 46 6.30 -5.73 15.70
N PRO A 47 7.49 -5.21 16.13
CA PRO A 47 7.61 -3.81 16.51
C PRO A 47 7.11 -2.85 15.44
N LEU A 48 6.41 -1.79 15.87
CA LEU A 48 6.07 -0.67 15.00
C LEU A 48 7.32 0.17 14.77
N TRP A 49 7.77 0.21 13.54
CA TRP A 49 9.02 0.86 13.13
C TRP A 49 8.83 1.63 11.83
N PRO A 50 8.27 2.86 11.89
CA PRO A 50 8.01 3.64 10.69
C PRO A 50 9.29 3.95 9.93
N SER A 51 9.21 4.04 8.62
CA SER A 51 10.32 4.48 7.78
C SER A 51 10.75 5.90 8.14
N MET A 52 12.02 6.24 7.86
CA MET A 52 12.56 7.57 8.14
C MET A 52 11.75 8.65 7.38
N TYR A 53 11.39 9.73 8.07
CA TYR A 53 10.56 10.83 7.55
C TYR A 53 9.12 10.44 7.16
N ASP A 54 8.63 9.26 7.55
CA ASP A 54 7.26 8.83 7.28
C ASP A 54 6.29 9.34 8.37
N GLU A 55 5.90 10.61 8.27
CA GLU A 55 4.91 11.22 9.17
C GLU A 55 3.55 10.54 9.07
N TYR A 56 3.21 9.99 7.89
CA TYR A 56 1.99 9.24 7.69
C TYR A 56 1.98 7.98 8.55
N ALA A 57 3.05 7.18 8.52
CA ALA A 57 3.18 6.00 9.35
C ALA A 57 3.09 6.33 10.84
N GLN A 58 3.78 7.41 11.28
CA GLN A 58 3.71 7.88 12.67
C GLN A 58 2.29 8.26 13.08
N SER A 59 1.55 8.96 12.21
CA SER A 59 0.16 9.33 12.47
C SER A 59 -0.75 8.10 12.59
N LYS A 60 -0.52 7.05 11.79
CA LYS A 60 -1.24 5.79 11.87
C LYS A 60 -0.95 5.02 13.17
N ILE A 61 0.31 4.98 13.61
CA ILE A 61 0.71 4.37 14.89
C ILE A 61 0.02 5.07 16.06
N ILE A 62 -0.02 6.40 16.06
CA ILE A 62 -0.71 7.17 17.11
C ILE A 62 -2.21 6.84 17.10
N ALA A 63 -2.84 6.77 15.93
CA ALA A 63 -4.25 6.45 15.78
C ALA A 63 -4.56 5.02 16.25
N GLU A 64 -3.74 4.03 15.91
CA GLU A 64 -3.85 2.65 16.39
C GLU A 64 -3.83 2.60 17.93
N ARG A 65 -2.83 3.22 18.53
CA ARG A 65 -2.71 3.26 19.99
C ARG A 65 -3.89 3.97 20.66
N THR A 66 -4.38 5.06 20.06
CA THR A 66 -5.55 5.78 20.55
C THR A 66 -6.78 4.87 20.56
N LEU A 67 -7.00 4.09 19.52
CA LEU A 67 -8.10 3.14 19.43
C LEU A 67 -7.96 2.00 20.45
N ILE A 68 -6.77 1.40 20.55
CA ILE A 68 -6.48 0.32 21.52
C ILE A 68 -6.78 0.77 22.96
N HIS A 69 -6.42 2.00 23.31
CA HIS A 69 -6.59 2.56 24.66
C HIS A 69 -7.90 3.32 24.85
N SER A 70 -8.81 3.28 23.88
CA SER A 70 -10.07 4.05 23.91
C SER A 70 -11.07 3.61 24.97
N GLY A 71 -10.94 2.41 25.51
CA GLY A 71 -11.95 1.80 26.39
C GLY A 71 -13.19 1.27 25.67
N LEU A 72 -13.27 1.36 24.34
CA LEU A 72 -14.38 0.83 23.55
C LEU A 72 -14.50 -0.70 23.70
N LYS A 73 -15.72 -1.21 23.75
CA LYS A 73 -15.99 -2.64 23.89
C LYS A 73 -15.76 -3.41 22.60
N LYS A 74 -16.12 -2.79 21.47
CA LYS A 74 -15.95 -3.35 20.12
C LYS A 74 -15.11 -2.41 19.28
N TRP A 75 -13.94 -2.86 18.89
CA TRP A 75 -13.05 -2.14 17.96
C TRP A 75 -12.18 -3.13 17.19
N ALA A 76 -11.72 -2.74 16.02
CA ALA A 76 -10.69 -3.43 15.27
C ALA A 76 -9.79 -2.45 14.55
N TRP A 77 -8.52 -2.79 14.37
CA TRP A 77 -7.56 -2.02 13.59
C TRP A 77 -7.06 -2.86 12.42
N LEU A 78 -7.19 -2.35 11.21
CA LEU A 78 -6.85 -3.04 9.97
C LEU A 78 -5.64 -2.36 9.33
N ARG A 79 -4.43 -2.93 9.47
CA ARG A 79 -3.22 -2.45 8.79
C ARG A 79 -3.29 -2.82 7.32
N SER A 80 -3.86 -1.91 6.53
CA SER A 80 -4.04 -2.14 5.10
C SER A 80 -2.70 -2.12 4.39
N SER A 81 -2.51 -3.07 3.53
CA SER A 81 -1.45 -3.13 2.53
C SER A 81 -1.75 -2.20 1.35
N GLY A 82 -0.97 -2.27 0.28
CA GLY A 82 -1.25 -1.55 -0.97
C GLY A 82 -2.57 -1.99 -1.58
N ILE A 83 -3.48 -1.03 -1.81
CA ILE A 83 -4.80 -1.33 -2.36
C ILE A 83 -4.71 -1.41 -3.88
N PHE A 84 -4.98 -2.59 -4.43
CA PHE A 84 -5.03 -2.80 -5.87
C PHE A 84 -6.39 -2.37 -6.42
N HIS A 85 -6.47 -1.15 -6.93
CA HIS A 85 -7.67 -0.52 -7.50
C HIS A 85 -7.48 -0.18 -9.00
N PRO A 86 -8.54 0.17 -9.75
CA PRO A 86 -8.43 0.42 -11.19
C PRO A 86 -7.37 1.44 -11.60
N GLY A 87 -7.18 2.50 -10.80
CA GLY A 87 -6.20 3.55 -11.12
C GLY A 87 -4.74 3.13 -10.94
N VAL A 88 -4.45 2.11 -10.12
CA VAL A 88 -3.06 1.72 -9.84
C VAL A 88 -2.36 1.09 -11.05
N VAL A 89 -3.10 0.46 -11.94
CA VAL A 89 -2.52 -0.17 -13.14
C VAL A 89 -1.88 0.82 -14.11
N LEU A 90 -2.24 2.11 -14.02
CA LEU A 90 -1.66 3.15 -14.85
C LEU A 90 -0.24 3.53 -14.42
N ILE A 91 0.16 3.20 -13.20
CA ILE A 91 1.47 3.49 -12.60
C ILE A 91 1.88 4.97 -12.76
N LEU A 92 0.90 5.87 -12.77
CA LEU A 92 1.12 7.29 -13.02
C LEU A 92 1.30 8.12 -11.74
N ASP A 93 1.10 7.52 -10.56
CA ASP A 93 1.35 8.23 -9.30
C ASP A 93 2.84 8.25 -9.01
N PRO A 94 3.48 9.43 -8.89
CA PRO A 94 4.90 9.54 -8.58
C PRO A 94 5.33 8.80 -7.32
N ILE A 95 4.43 8.58 -6.36
CA ILE A 95 4.71 7.83 -5.13
C ILE A 95 5.17 6.39 -5.40
N MET A 96 4.82 5.83 -6.56
CA MET A 96 5.28 4.50 -6.94
C MET A 96 6.80 4.41 -7.05
N THR A 97 7.50 5.53 -7.26
CA THR A 97 8.97 5.56 -7.30
C THR A 97 9.63 5.52 -5.91
N HIS A 98 8.85 5.70 -4.83
CA HIS A 98 9.35 5.47 -3.47
C HIS A 98 9.56 4.00 -3.15
N THR A 99 8.85 3.09 -3.85
CA THR A 99 9.03 1.65 -3.62
C THR A 99 10.39 1.19 -4.12
N THR A 100 11.01 0.30 -3.36
CA THR A 100 12.23 -0.37 -3.83
C THR A 100 11.85 -1.52 -4.75
N MET A 101 12.59 -1.73 -5.85
CA MET A 101 12.23 -2.78 -6.82
C MET A 101 12.28 -4.20 -6.23
N ASN A 102 13.20 -4.44 -5.30
CA ASN A 102 13.33 -5.70 -4.56
C ASN A 102 12.50 -5.75 -3.26
N GLY A 103 11.84 -4.67 -2.89
CA GLY A 103 10.86 -4.68 -1.83
C GLY A 103 9.63 -5.49 -2.20
N VAL A 104 8.87 -5.89 -1.20
CA VAL A 104 7.72 -6.79 -1.37
C VAL A 104 6.45 -6.22 -0.76
N LEU A 105 5.31 -6.66 -1.28
CA LEU A 105 4.02 -6.30 -0.73
C LEU A 105 3.02 -7.45 -0.94
N GLU A 106 2.21 -7.72 0.08
CA GLU A 106 0.99 -8.50 -0.08
C GLU A 106 -0.15 -7.54 -0.37
N TRP A 107 -0.55 -7.45 -1.62
CA TRP A 107 -1.59 -6.51 -2.05
C TRP A 107 -2.97 -6.90 -1.55
N ILE A 108 -3.84 -5.92 -1.34
CA ILE A 108 -5.27 -6.12 -1.11
C ILE A 108 -6.08 -5.65 -2.30
N LEU A 109 -6.95 -6.51 -2.83
CA LEU A 109 -7.95 -6.09 -3.82
C LEU A 109 -8.95 -5.13 -3.21
N VAL A 110 -9.26 -4.05 -3.91
CA VAL A 110 -10.26 -3.09 -3.46
C VAL A 110 -11.62 -3.74 -3.23
N GLU A 111 -11.98 -4.74 -4.05
CA GLU A 111 -13.22 -5.51 -3.92
C GLU A 111 -13.23 -6.39 -2.66
N ASP A 112 -12.07 -6.96 -2.29
CA ASP A 112 -11.92 -7.74 -1.06
C ASP A 112 -11.99 -6.83 0.18
N ALA A 113 -11.31 -5.69 0.14
CA ALA A 113 -11.40 -4.69 1.20
C ALA A 113 -12.84 -4.19 1.41
N ALA A 114 -13.55 -3.91 0.31
CA ALA A 114 -14.96 -3.50 0.37
C ALA A 114 -15.86 -4.61 0.94
N ARG A 115 -15.61 -5.88 0.57
CA ARG A 115 -16.35 -7.04 1.09
C ARG A 115 -16.11 -7.21 2.59
N LEU A 116 -14.86 -7.07 3.05
CA LEU A 116 -14.54 -7.11 4.47
C LEU A 116 -15.37 -6.08 5.25
N ILE A 117 -15.33 -4.82 4.84
CA ILE A 117 -16.09 -3.75 5.52
C ILE A 117 -17.60 -4.03 5.49
N ARG A 118 -18.13 -4.45 4.32
CA ARG A 118 -19.55 -4.84 4.22
C ARG A 118 -19.90 -5.96 5.21
N ASN A 119 -19.09 -7.02 5.26
CA ASN A 119 -19.38 -8.18 6.13
C ASN A 119 -19.34 -7.77 7.60
N ILE A 120 -18.38 -6.93 8.00
CA ILE A 120 -18.31 -6.42 9.38
C ILE A 120 -19.53 -5.56 9.71
N VAL A 121 -19.93 -4.63 8.82
CA VAL A 121 -21.05 -3.72 9.06
C VAL A 121 -22.39 -4.46 9.09
N THR A 122 -22.55 -5.52 8.31
CA THR A 122 -23.77 -6.35 8.29
C THR A 122 -23.72 -7.52 9.28
N ASP A 123 -22.65 -7.64 10.05
CA ASP A 123 -22.39 -8.78 10.98
C ASP A 123 -22.48 -10.15 10.28
N TYR A 124 -22.15 -10.18 8.97
CA TYR A 124 -22.22 -11.38 8.17
C TYR A 124 -20.99 -12.26 8.41
N GLU A 125 -21.22 -13.44 9.01
CA GLU A 125 -20.17 -14.42 9.34
C GLU A 125 -18.99 -13.86 10.15
N VAL A 126 -19.20 -12.80 10.95
CA VAL A 126 -18.17 -12.21 11.80
C VAL A 126 -17.97 -13.04 13.06
N ASN A 127 -16.80 -13.63 13.19
CA ASN A 127 -16.45 -14.32 14.43
C ASN A 127 -16.32 -13.31 15.59
N PRO A 128 -16.96 -13.53 16.74
CA PRO A 128 -16.83 -12.62 17.89
C PRO A 128 -15.39 -12.32 18.34
N LYS A 129 -14.43 -13.21 18.06
CA LYS A 129 -13.00 -13.01 18.34
C LYS A 129 -12.36 -11.90 17.48
N PHE A 130 -13.03 -11.47 16.41
CA PHE A 130 -12.59 -10.36 15.58
C PHE A 130 -12.47 -9.04 16.38
N TRP A 131 -13.36 -8.82 17.33
CA TRP A 131 -13.37 -7.58 18.08
C TRP A 131 -12.23 -7.50 19.08
N ARG A 132 -11.69 -6.29 19.24
CA ARG A 132 -10.52 -5.94 20.06
C ARG A 132 -9.20 -6.51 19.51
N GLY A 133 -9.11 -6.59 18.19
CA GLY A 133 -7.96 -7.10 17.46
C GLY A 133 -7.30 -6.08 16.53
N VAL A 134 -6.02 -6.32 16.26
CA VAL A 134 -5.24 -5.67 15.21
C VAL A 134 -4.95 -6.73 14.15
N TYR A 135 -5.08 -6.38 12.87
CA TYR A 135 -4.96 -7.34 11.77
C TYR A 135 -4.17 -6.76 10.61
N ASN A 136 -3.36 -7.60 9.97
CA ASN A 136 -2.78 -7.31 8.67
C ASN A 136 -3.80 -7.63 7.57
N LEU A 137 -4.08 -6.66 6.70
CA LEU A 137 -5.09 -6.75 5.66
C LEU A 137 -4.44 -6.93 4.29
N GLY A 138 -4.55 -8.12 3.72
CA GLY A 138 -4.07 -8.50 2.40
C GLY A 138 -4.96 -9.57 1.74
N SER A 139 -4.87 -9.72 0.42
CA SER A 139 -5.66 -10.73 -0.33
C SER A 139 -5.01 -12.12 -0.36
N GLY A 140 -3.98 -12.35 0.48
CA GLY A 140 -3.33 -13.65 0.67
C GLY A 140 -2.22 -13.96 -0.31
N GLU A 141 -1.77 -15.21 -0.29
CA GLU A 141 -0.61 -15.69 -1.03
C GLU A 141 -0.59 -15.33 -2.53
N PRO A 142 -1.69 -15.47 -3.30
CA PRO A 142 -1.68 -15.13 -4.72
C PRO A 142 -1.34 -13.66 -5.01
N TRP A 143 -1.48 -12.77 -4.00
CA TRP A 143 -1.23 -11.35 -4.11
C TRP A 143 0.07 -10.89 -3.46
N ARG A 144 1.01 -11.83 -3.18
CA ARG A 144 2.36 -11.57 -2.69
C ARG A 144 3.30 -11.40 -3.86
N PHE A 145 3.80 -10.18 -4.06
CA PHE A 145 4.72 -9.84 -5.14
C PHE A 145 5.89 -9.02 -4.62
N SER A 146 7.03 -9.13 -5.33
CA SER A 146 7.99 -8.04 -5.31
C SER A 146 7.42 -6.84 -6.08
N ASN A 147 7.91 -5.63 -5.79
CA ASN A 147 7.46 -4.45 -6.51
C ASN A 147 7.82 -4.54 -8.00
N TYR A 148 8.98 -5.11 -8.33
CA TYR A 148 9.35 -5.39 -9.72
C TYR A 148 8.36 -6.31 -10.44
N GLU A 149 7.94 -7.39 -9.79
CA GLU A 149 7.00 -8.35 -10.40
C GLU A 149 5.63 -7.72 -10.68
N ILE A 150 5.03 -7.05 -9.71
CA ILE A 150 3.71 -6.47 -9.92
C ILE A 150 3.74 -5.34 -10.96
N TYR A 151 4.77 -4.49 -10.95
CA TYR A 151 4.90 -3.42 -11.95
C TYR A 151 5.16 -3.99 -13.35
N SER A 152 6.01 -5.00 -13.47
CA SER A 152 6.24 -5.68 -14.74
C SER A 152 4.97 -6.32 -15.28
N ARG A 153 4.16 -6.96 -14.43
CA ARG A 153 2.87 -7.54 -14.84
C ARG A 153 1.89 -6.45 -15.32
N MET A 154 1.82 -5.31 -14.62
CA MET A 154 0.97 -4.19 -15.03
C MET A 154 1.42 -3.61 -16.38
N VAL A 155 2.72 -3.33 -16.57
CA VAL A 155 3.25 -2.79 -17.82
C VAL A 155 3.09 -3.78 -18.96
N SER A 156 3.33 -5.08 -18.73
CA SER A 156 3.18 -6.14 -19.72
C SER A 156 1.72 -6.28 -20.19
N ALA A 157 0.75 -6.03 -19.33
CA ALA A 157 -0.66 -6.04 -19.71
C ALA A 157 -1.03 -4.92 -20.71
N PHE A 158 -0.22 -3.84 -20.77
CA PHE A 158 -0.30 -2.83 -21.84
C PHE A 158 0.50 -3.17 -23.10
N GLY A 159 1.10 -4.36 -23.17
CA GLY A 159 1.93 -4.78 -24.31
C GLY A 159 3.35 -4.18 -24.30
N ALA A 160 3.85 -3.70 -23.16
CA ALA A 160 5.16 -3.08 -23.04
C ALA A 160 6.09 -3.86 -22.07
N ASP A 161 7.37 -3.56 -22.12
CA ASP A 161 8.34 -4.01 -21.12
C ASP A 161 8.61 -2.88 -20.12
N MET A 162 8.71 -3.21 -18.84
CA MET A 162 8.95 -2.26 -17.75
C MET A 162 10.14 -1.34 -18.05
N ARG A 163 11.24 -1.89 -18.61
CA ARG A 163 12.46 -1.15 -18.96
C ARG A 163 12.26 -0.12 -20.07
N THR A 164 11.22 -0.27 -20.87
CA THR A 164 10.90 0.71 -21.92
C THR A 164 10.12 1.92 -21.39
N TRP A 165 9.52 1.79 -20.20
CA TRP A 165 8.73 2.84 -19.57
C TRP A 165 9.48 3.53 -18.42
N TYR A 166 10.32 2.79 -17.67
CA TYR A 166 11.03 3.29 -16.50
C TYR A 166 12.53 2.98 -16.55
N ASP A 167 13.31 3.76 -15.81
CA ASP A 167 14.66 3.39 -15.37
C ASP A 167 14.59 2.96 -13.90
N TYR A 168 15.35 1.94 -13.55
CA TYR A 168 15.40 1.46 -12.16
C TYR A 168 15.99 2.50 -11.21
N ASN A 169 16.92 3.33 -11.69
CA ASN A 169 17.50 4.41 -10.92
C ASN A 169 16.54 5.58 -10.65
N TRP A 170 15.28 5.52 -11.09
CA TRP A 170 14.23 6.46 -10.69
C TRP A 170 13.54 6.06 -9.40
N TYR A 171 13.77 4.83 -8.92
CA TYR A 171 13.18 4.26 -7.73
C TYR A 171 14.11 4.37 -6.53
N ALA A 172 13.54 4.47 -5.34
CA ALA A 172 14.30 4.40 -4.11
C ALA A 172 14.99 3.04 -3.95
N ASN A 173 16.12 3.02 -3.25
CA ASN A 173 16.83 1.79 -2.90
C ASN A 173 16.42 1.26 -1.53
N ARG A 174 15.88 2.11 -0.68
CA ARG A 174 15.52 1.84 0.72
C ARG A 174 14.45 2.80 1.24
N ASN A 175 14.09 2.62 2.50
CA ASN A 175 13.26 3.53 3.29
C ASN A 175 11.82 3.66 2.78
N PHE A 176 11.27 2.54 2.27
CA PHE A 176 9.84 2.46 1.95
C PHE A 176 9.24 1.20 2.54
N HIS A 177 8.05 1.33 3.07
CA HIS A 177 7.35 0.24 3.75
C HIS A 177 6.86 -0.83 2.77
N GLY A 178 6.82 -2.06 3.26
CA GLY A 178 6.28 -3.19 2.54
C GLY A 178 6.70 -4.52 3.13
N GLN A 179 5.80 -5.48 3.13
CA GLN A 179 6.07 -6.82 3.61
C GLN A 179 5.05 -7.82 3.07
N TRP A 180 5.41 -9.10 3.12
CA TRP A 180 4.46 -10.21 3.09
C TRP A 180 4.01 -10.52 4.51
N TYR A 181 2.76 -10.93 4.67
CA TYR A 181 2.21 -11.25 5.97
C TYR A 181 2.25 -12.75 6.25
N THR A 182 2.69 -13.12 7.44
CA THR A 182 2.62 -14.51 7.93
C THR A 182 1.25 -14.82 8.57
N ASP A 183 0.46 -13.79 8.85
CA ASP A 183 -0.76 -13.87 9.67
C ASP A 183 -2.00 -13.22 9.04
N SER A 184 -1.94 -12.79 7.77
CA SER A 184 -3.10 -12.18 7.10
C SER A 184 -4.27 -13.16 6.91
N ASP A 185 -4.00 -14.46 6.91
CA ASP A 185 -5.02 -15.51 6.78
C ASP A 185 -5.93 -15.59 8.01
N TYR A 186 -5.41 -15.20 9.19
CA TYR A 186 -6.21 -15.17 10.41
C TYR A 186 -7.39 -14.19 10.33
N LEU A 187 -7.24 -13.07 9.62
CA LEU A 187 -8.35 -12.14 9.39
C LEU A 187 -9.43 -12.78 8.50
N GLU A 188 -9.04 -13.54 7.48
CA GLU A 188 -9.97 -14.29 6.62
C GLU A 188 -10.75 -15.35 7.40
N GLU A 189 -10.10 -16.03 8.34
CA GLU A 189 -10.75 -17.01 9.22
C GLU A 189 -11.81 -16.36 10.14
N LEU A 190 -11.58 -15.12 10.57
CA LEU A 190 -12.48 -14.40 11.46
C LEU A 190 -13.63 -13.72 10.73
N VAL A 191 -13.39 -13.23 9.54
CA VAL A 191 -14.37 -12.55 8.68
C VAL A 191 -14.03 -12.89 7.23
N PRO A 192 -14.73 -13.83 6.59
CA PRO A 192 -14.47 -14.20 5.20
C PRO A 192 -14.65 -13.00 4.25
N PHE A 193 -13.62 -12.66 3.48
CA PHE A 193 -13.68 -11.51 2.57
C PHE A 193 -12.95 -11.72 1.24
N ARG A 194 -12.03 -12.67 1.16
CA ARG A 194 -11.21 -12.87 -0.04
C ARG A 194 -12.02 -13.51 -1.17
N SER A 195 -11.84 -12.97 -2.36
CA SER A 195 -12.49 -13.52 -3.57
C SER A 195 -11.72 -14.69 -4.18
N GLY A 196 -10.46 -14.87 -3.81
CA GLY A 196 -9.57 -15.80 -4.51
C GLY A 196 -9.28 -15.39 -5.97
N ALA A 197 -9.48 -14.12 -6.32
CA ALA A 197 -9.30 -13.64 -7.69
C ALA A 197 -7.85 -13.80 -8.15
N ASP A 198 -7.69 -14.38 -9.34
CA ASP A 198 -6.39 -14.52 -9.98
C ASP A 198 -5.80 -13.15 -10.34
N PRO A 199 -4.55 -12.84 -9.92
CA PRO A 199 -3.94 -11.54 -10.16
C PRO A 199 -3.81 -11.18 -11.64
N GLN A 200 -3.45 -12.14 -12.51
CA GLN A 200 -3.27 -11.87 -13.92
C GLN A 200 -4.59 -11.47 -14.58
N LYS A 201 -5.69 -12.17 -14.24
CA LYS A 201 -7.03 -11.83 -14.73
C LYS A 201 -7.50 -10.48 -14.18
N ALA A 202 -7.22 -10.20 -12.91
CA ALA A 202 -7.57 -8.94 -12.29
C ALA A 202 -6.83 -7.76 -12.92
N ILE A 203 -5.53 -7.89 -13.20
CA ILE A 203 -4.73 -6.88 -13.91
C ILE A 203 -5.28 -6.68 -15.32
N ALA A 204 -5.46 -7.75 -16.11
CA ALA A 204 -5.97 -7.67 -17.47
C ALA A 204 -7.34 -6.99 -17.55
N ARG A 205 -8.26 -7.33 -16.63
CA ARG A 205 -9.59 -6.69 -16.55
C ARG A 205 -9.49 -5.17 -16.35
N ARG A 206 -8.58 -4.72 -15.47
CA ARG A 206 -8.40 -3.29 -15.19
C ARG A 206 -7.73 -2.54 -16.33
N VAL A 207 -6.75 -3.16 -16.97
CA VAL A 207 -6.10 -2.61 -18.16
C VAL A 207 -7.12 -2.46 -19.31
N ASN A 208 -7.95 -3.50 -19.54
CA ASN A 208 -9.00 -3.45 -20.56
C ASN A 208 -10.08 -2.39 -20.28
N ALA A 209 -10.30 -2.05 -19.02
CA ALA A 209 -11.21 -0.99 -18.61
C ALA A 209 -10.58 0.42 -18.61
N ALA A 210 -9.26 0.51 -18.81
CA ALA A 210 -8.56 1.80 -18.87
C ALA A 210 -8.90 2.54 -20.18
N PRO A 211 -8.79 3.89 -20.19
CA PRO A 211 -9.01 4.67 -21.40
C PRO A 211 -8.14 4.19 -22.58
N ALA A 212 -8.69 4.19 -23.77
CA ALA A 212 -7.99 3.72 -24.99
C ALA A 212 -6.67 4.47 -25.25
N SER A 213 -6.54 5.71 -24.80
CA SER A 213 -5.28 6.46 -24.84
C SER A 213 -4.18 5.82 -24.01
N CYS A 214 -4.53 5.17 -22.90
CA CYS A 214 -3.58 4.49 -22.03
C CYS A 214 -3.22 3.10 -22.60
N THR A 215 -4.19 2.35 -23.13
CA THR A 215 -3.97 1.00 -23.66
C THR A 215 -3.12 0.99 -24.95
N ARG A 216 -3.03 2.11 -25.65
CA ARG A 216 -2.16 2.30 -26.82
C ARG A 216 -0.70 2.56 -26.48
N GLY A 217 -0.35 2.76 -25.23
CA GLY A 217 1.01 3.07 -24.77
C GLY A 217 2.04 2.02 -25.20
N GLY A 218 1.66 0.72 -25.19
CA GLY A 218 2.53 -0.38 -25.62
C GLY A 218 2.94 -0.33 -27.10
N TYR A 219 2.17 0.34 -27.94
CA TYR A 219 2.45 0.49 -29.38
C TYR A 219 3.23 1.77 -29.72
N MET A 220 3.53 2.60 -28.73
CA MET A 220 4.30 3.83 -28.95
C MET A 220 5.79 3.53 -29.13
N PRO A 221 6.52 4.41 -29.89
CA PRO A 221 7.97 4.25 -30.05
C PRO A 221 8.69 4.11 -28.71
N LYS A 222 9.68 3.23 -28.66
CA LYS A 222 10.49 3.02 -27.43
C LYS A 222 11.05 4.36 -26.95
N GLY A 223 10.89 4.63 -25.67
CA GLY A 223 11.35 5.85 -25.07
C GLY A 223 10.40 7.05 -25.13
N PHE A 224 9.34 7.04 -25.97
CA PHE A 224 8.35 8.11 -26.02
C PHE A 224 7.62 8.21 -24.67
N ILE A 225 7.01 7.13 -24.21
CA ILE A 225 6.33 7.04 -22.91
C ILE A 225 7.31 7.37 -21.79
N LYS A 226 8.51 6.75 -21.82
CA LYS A 226 9.54 6.95 -20.82
C LYS A 226 9.91 8.42 -20.63
N ASN A 227 10.20 9.13 -21.71
CA ASN A 227 10.78 10.48 -21.65
C ASN A 227 9.71 11.58 -21.56
N LEU A 228 8.55 11.43 -22.18
CA LEU A 228 7.52 12.46 -22.25
C LEU A 228 6.41 12.32 -21.21
N VAL A 229 6.24 11.11 -20.63
CA VAL A 229 5.19 10.86 -19.64
C VAL A 229 5.79 10.46 -18.30
N MET A 230 6.56 9.36 -18.25
CA MET A 230 6.98 8.77 -16.99
C MET A 230 8.06 9.58 -16.28
N ARG A 231 9.11 10.00 -16.99
CA ARG A 231 10.17 10.80 -16.38
C ARG A 231 9.69 12.15 -15.83
N PRO A 232 8.88 12.95 -16.57
CA PRO A 232 8.29 14.16 -16.02
C PRO A 232 7.39 13.90 -14.81
N THR A 233 6.68 12.75 -14.79
CA THR A 233 5.85 12.34 -13.65
C THR A 233 6.72 12.08 -12.43
N CYS A 234 7.84 11.36 -12.58
CA CYS A 234 8.77 11.06 -11.48
C CYS A 234 9.51 12.30 -10.93
N LEU A 235 9.52 13.42 -11.67
CA LEU A 235 10.07 14.70 -11.26
C LEU A 235 9.10 15.59 -10.48
N LYS A 236 7.81 15.18 -10.35
CA LYS A 236 6.80 15.91 -9.58
C LYS A 236 7.03 15.74 -8.07
N ASP A 237 6.30 16.52 -7.28
CA ASP A 237 6.46 16.65 -5.83
C ASP A 237 6.51 15.36 -5.02
N ARG A 238 5.93 14.29 -5.50
CA ARG A 238 5.92 12.98 -4.81
C ARG A 238 6.85 11.95 -5.45
N GLY A 239 7.67 12.38 -6.43
CA GLY A 239 8.57 11.48 -7.14
C GLY A 239 10.00 11.54 -6.62
N MET A 240 10.69 10.40 -6.66
CA MET A 240 12.07 10.29 -6.16
C MET A 240 13.08 11.15 -6.92
N LEU A 241 12.89 11.35 -8.22
CA LEU A 241 13.79 12.17 -9.02
C LEU A 241 13.78 13.65 -8.62
N LYS A 242 12.78 14.11 -7.85
CA LYS A 242 12.76 15.47 -7.30
C LYS A 242 13.97 15.71 -6.39
N PHE A 243 14.24 14.80 -5.44
CA PHE A 243 15.37 14.96 -4.50
C PHE A 243 16.71 15.14 -5.22
N ILE A 244 16.88 14.44 -6.34
CA ILE A 244 18.08 14.53 -7.15
C ILE A 244 18.15 15.85 -7.91
N LYS A 245 17.05 16.26 -8.53
CA LYS A 245 16.94 17.53 -9.26
C LYS A 245 17.21 18.71 -8.34
N GLU A 246 16.68 18.68 -7.13
CA GLU A 246 16.81 19.74 -6.12
C GLU A 246 18.12 19.64 -5.32
N LYS A 247 18.89 18.53 -5.52
CA LYS A 247 20.11 18.24 -4.77
C LYS A 247 19.87 18.22 -3.26
N ASP A 248 18.74 17.71 -2.83
CA ASP A 248 18.39 17.57 -1.41
C ASP A 248 19.22 16.45 -0.75
N PRO A 249 20.23 16.80 0.07
CA PRO A 249 21.12 15.79 0.65
C PRO A 249 20.39 14.86 1.61
N SER A 250 19.38 15.33 2.32
CA SER A 250 18.61 14.53 3.28
C SER A 250 17.75 13.50 2.57
N GLY A 251 17.05 13.91 1.51
CA GLY A 251 16.25 12.98 0.71
C GLY A 251 17.12 11.97 -0.05
N ILE A 252 18.26 12.40 -0.59
CA ILE A 252 19.20 11.52 -1.28
C ILE A 252 19.77 10.47 -0.31
N GLU A 253 20.20 10.87 0.88
CA GLU A 253 20.69 9.94 1.90
C GLU A 253 19.59 8.98 2.35
N ALA A 254 18.39 9.49 2.64
CA ALA A 254 17.30 8.69 3.15
C ALA A 254 16.84 7.59 2.18
N TYR A 255 16.73 7.90 0.88
CA TYR A 255 16.11 7.03 -0.10
C TYR A 255 17.08 6.32 -1.04
N PHE A 256 18.29 6.84 -1.21
CA PHE A 256 19.30 6.29 -2.12
C PHE A 256 20.60 5.88 -1.43
N GLY A 257 20.80 6.22 -0.16
CA GLY A 257 22.06 5.93 0.54
C GLY A 257 23.23 6.82 0.16
N GLY A 258 22.92 7.98 -0.37
CA GLY A 258 23.90 8.92 -0.88
C GLY A 258 24.13 8.84 -2.39
N TYR A 259 24.96 9.72 -2.93
CA TYR A 259 25.25 9.79 -4.36
C TYR A 259 26.09 8.60 -4.88
N ALA A 260 26.88 7.96 -4.02
CA ALA A 260 27.78 6.88 -4.41
C ALA A 260 27.06 5.56 -4.77
N GLU A 261 25.81 5.41 -4.36
CA GLU A 261 25.01 4.20 -4.58
C GLU A 261 24.10 4.29 -5.82
N ARG A 262 24.29 5.29 -6.68
CA ARG A 262 23.42 5.57 -7.85
C ARG A 262 24.01 5.09 -9.15
#